data_1b9fb6ac8ce3e01026bf626b820056b3
#
_entry.id   1b9fb6ac8ce3e01026bf626b820056b3
#
_cell.length_a   1.000
_cell.length_b   1.000
_cell.length_c   1.000
_cell.angle_alpha   90.00
_cell.angle_beta   90.00
_cell.angle_gamma   90.00
#
_symmetry.space_group_name_H-M   'P 1'
#
loop_
_entity.id
_entity.type
_entity.pdbx_description
1 polymer ?
#
loop_
_entity_poly.entity_id
_entity_poly.type
_entity_poly.pdbx_seq_one_letter_code
_entity_poly.pdbx_strand_id
1 'polypeptide(L)'
;MENGKEDFINSVNLNINTDFPYLVLDVINDKSYPRNPGFQVMHWHEDLQFIYVLNGIIEVRTLDNAIRVQAGEAIFINKNVVHMVSRLGDCHYNSFIFPAYFLEFYPGSPAKIFVENITANEQLSVFRFSSLVDWHKDMTVILQQLVEIERNKTAFYAYEVLVQLSALWLIMRKNITIPPEGKESVVNLRMQKILRYIEEHYAEDITLADLSKSANISKSECSRCFKLSLNTTPYKYLTEYRLSMAAQLLKTTIEPVGNIAASVGFRQMSHFGKCFREKTGYSPKAYREMENTP
;
A
#
# COMPACT_ATOMS: atom_id res chain seq x y z
N MET A 1 6.14 21.42 19.55
CA MET A 1 6.57 20.93 18.22
C MET A 1 6.94 19.47 18.41
N GLU A 2 5.94 18.59 18.34
CA GLU A 2 6.19 17.15 18.39
C GLU A 2 6.67 16.71 17.02
N ASN A 3 7.92 16.25 16.96
CA ASN A 3 8.45 15.54 15.82
C ASN A 3 7.68 14.22 15.70
N GLY A 4 6.65 14.20 14.85
CA GLY A 4 5.97 12.97 14.46
C GLY A 4 6.99 12.02 13.84
N LYS A 5 7.28 10.93 14.54
CA LYS A 5 8.08 9.82 13.99
C LYS A 5 7.28 9.19 12.87
N GLU A 6 7.67 9.46 11.63
CA GLU A 6 7.14 8.74 10.46
C GLU A 6 7.64 7.30 10.51
N ASP A 7 6.73 6.37 10.70
CA ASP A 7 6.99 4.93 10.76
C ASP A 7 6.60 4.30 9.40
N PHE A 8 7.36 3.33 8.90
CA PHE A 8 7.21 2.74 7.57
C PHE A 8 6.81 1.26 7.65
N ILE A 9 5.80 0.85 6.88
CA ILE A 9 5.29 -0.54 6.86
C ILE A 9 4.87 -0.89 5.43
N ASN A 10 5.09 -2.15 5.02
CA ASN A 10 4.43 -2.69 3.85
C ASN A 10 2.93 -2.91 4.17
N SER A 11 2.06 -2.29 3.41
CA SER A 11 0.62 -2.51 3.55
C SER A 11 0.21 -3.69 2.68
N VAL A 12 0.14 -4.85 3.29
CA VAL A 12 -0.36 -6.04 2.61
C VAL A 12 -1.85 -5.84 2.30
N ASN A 13 -2.26 -6.18 1.08
CA ASN A 13 -3.68 -6.30 0.75
C ASN A 13 -4.30 -7.36 1.67
N LEU A 14 -5.21 -6.96 2.55
CA LEU A 14 -5.84 -7.84 3.54
C LEU A 14 -6.62 -8.99 2.88
N ASN A 15 -7.00 -8.86 1.62
CA ASN A 15 -7.76 -9.83 0.86
C ASN A 15 -6.89 -10.68 -0.10
N ILE A 16 -5.55 -10.59 -0.03
CA ILE A 16 -4.64 -11.25 -0.98
C ILE A 16 -4.83 -12.77 -1.02
N ASN A 17 -5.26 -13.39 0.08
CA ASN A 17 -5.50 -14.83 0.21
C ASN A 17 -6.99 -15.20 0.08
N THR A 18 -7.83 -14.30 -0.40
CA THR A 18 -9.24 -14.59 -0.67
C THR A 18 -9.46 -14.93 -2.14
N ASP A 19 -10.62 -15.52 -2.45
CA ASP A 19 -11.01 -15.81 -3.85
C ASP A 19 -11.19 -14.53 -4.69
N PHE A 20 -11.35 -13.37 -4.04
CA PHE A 20 -11.49 -12.08 -4.68
C PHE A 20 -10.62 -11.04 -3.97
N PRO A 21 -9.32 -10.91 -4.34
CA PRO A 21 -8.35 -10.02 -3.69
C PRO A 21 -8.56 -8.55 -4.08
N TYR A 22 -9.76 -8.05 -3.88
CA TYR A 22 -10.15 -6.65 -3.99
C TYR A 22 -10.36 -6.09 -2.59
N LEU A 23 -9.67 -5.04 -2.24
CA LEU A 23 -9.75 -4.39 -0.93
C LEU A 23 -10.19 -2.94 -1.09
N VAL A 24 -11.24 -2.56 -0.39
CA VAL A 24 -11.62 -1.15 -0.23
C VAL A 24 -11.36 -0.74 1.20
N LEU A 25 -10.59 0.32 1.38
CA LEU A 25 -10.44 0.99 2.66
C LEU A 25 -11.32 2.24 2.65
N ASP A 26 -12.30 2.29 3.54
CA ASP A 26 -13.05 3.51 3.86
C ASP A 26 -12.28 4.24 4.98
N VAL A 27 -11.74 5.42 4.67
CA VAL A 27 -10.83 6.13 5.58
C VAL A 27 -11.43 7.46 6.01
N ILE A 28 -11.70 7.57 7.31
CA ILE A 28 -12.18 8.79 7.95
C ILE A 28 -11.10 9.27 8.93
N ASN A 29 -10.46 10.39 8.59
CA ASN A 29 -9.33 10.95 9.32
C ASN A 29 -8.18 9.94 9.49
N ASP A 30 -7.94 9.46 10.71
CA ASP A 30 -6.85 8.52 11.03
C ASP A 30 -7.34 7.07 11.18
N LYS A 31 -8.58 6.77 10.76
CA LYS A 31 -9.18 5.43 10.90
C LYS A 31 -9.54 4.85 9.55
N SER A 32 -9.09 3.64 9.27
CA SER A 32 -9.50 2.85 8.12
C SER A 32 -10.48 1.75 8.49
N TYR A 33 -11.40 1.46 7.58
CA TYR A 33 -12.38 0.37 7.67
C TYR A 33 -12.33 -0.44 6.36
N PRO A 34 -11.96 -1.73 6.34
CA PRO A 34 -11.43 -2.47 7.50
C PRO A 34 -10.13 -1.84 8.01
N ARG A 35 -9.82 -2.10 9.29
CA ARG A 35 -8.61 -1.56 9.91
C ARG A 35 -7.37 -2.12 9.24
N ASN A 36 -6.56 -1.25 8.66
CA ASN A 36 -5.29 -1.59 8.05
C ASN A 36 -4.17 -0.80 8.74
N PRO A 37 -3.32 -1.44 9.56
CA PRO A 37 -2.30 -0.74 10.33
C PRO A 37 -1.21 -0.06 9.47
N GLY A 38 -1.08 -0.48 8.21
CA GLY A 38 -0.03 0.01 7.30
C GLY A 38 -0.41 1.23 6.46
N PHE A 39 -1.69 1.64 6.43
CA PHE A 39 -2.14 2.65 5.46
C PHE A 39 -1.63 4.08 5.76
N GLN A 40 -1.26 4.38 7.00
CA GLN A 40 -0.82 5.71 7.45
C GLN A 40 0.70 5.92 7.41
N VAL A 41 1.45 4.96 6.90
CA VAL A 41 2.91 5.01 6.89
C VAL A 41 3.43 4.81 5.48
N MET A 42 4.68 5.21 5.24
CA MET A 42 5.31 4.90 3.94
C MET A 42 5.33 3.41 3.73
N HIS A 43 4.67 2.96 2.66
CA HIS A 43 4.52 1.56 2.31
C HIS A 43 4.53 1.39 0.79
N TRP A 44 4.55 0.17 0.35
CA TRP A 44 4.41 -0.23 -1.04
C TRP A 44 3.62 -1.52 -1.12
N HIS A 45 3.07 -1.83 -2.29
CA HIS A 45 2.38 -3.08 -2.58
C HIS A 45 2.46 -3.39 -4.07
N GLU A 46 2.27 -4.66 -4.43
CA GLU A 46 2.25 -5.10 -5.84
C GLU A 46 0.93 -4.82 -6.55
N ASP A 47 -0.10 -4.44 -5.78
CA ASP A 47 -1.41 -4.11 -6.29
C ASP A 47 -1.45 -2.69 -6.90
N LEU A 48 -2.42 -2.47 -7.79
CA LEU A 48 -2.82 -1.15 -8.24
C LEU A 48 -3.73 -0.50 -7.20
N GLN A 49 -3.66 0.82 -7.09
CA GLN A 49 -4.50 1.56 -6.15
C GLN A 49 -5.11 2.79 -6.80
N PHE A 50 -6.41 2.98 -6.57
CA PHE A 50 -7.08 4.25 -6.79
C PHE A 50 -7.56 4.80 -5.47
N ILE A 51 -7.41 6.11 -5.26
CA ILE A 51 -7.98 6.80 -4.10
C ILE A 51 -8.95 7.85 -4.62
N TYR A 52 -10.15 7.87 -4.06
CA TYR A 52 -11.17 8.88 -4.33
C TYR A 52 -11.48 9.65 -3.06
N VAL A 53 -11.34 10.98 -3.09
CA VAL A 53 -11.56 11.85 -1.93
C VAL A 53 -13.01 12.31 -1.91
N LEU A 54 -13.74 11.90 -0.87
CA LEU A 54 -15.14 12.27 -0.64
C LEU A 54 -15.27 13.62 0.05
N ASN A 55 -14.36 13.91 1.00
CA ASN A 55 -14.36 15.16 1.76
C ASN A 55 -12.94 15.53 2.22
N GLY A 56 -12.65 16.82 2.32
CA GLY A 56 -11.38 17.35 2.80
C GLY A 56 -10.25 17.28 1.77
N ILE A 57 -9.03 17.22 2.25
CA ILE A 57 -7.81 17.18 1.43
C ILE A 57 -6.85 16.14 2.01
N ILE A 58 -6.28 15.33 1.13
CA ILE A 58 -5.19 14.42 1.44
C ILE A 58 -3.92 14.82 0.70
N GLU A 59 -2.77 14.43 1.21
CA GLU A 59 -1.48 14.50 0.54
C GLU A 59 -0.95 13.08 0.32
N VAL A 60 -0.76 12.71 -0.94
CA VAL A 60 -0.08 11.47 -1.33
C VAL A 60 1.37 11.81 -1.57
N ARG A 61 2.24 11.27 -0.73
CA ARG A 61 3.69 11.47 -0.81
C ARG A 61 4.35 10.21 -1.34
N THR A 62 5.18 10.37 -2.35
CA THR A 62 6.11 9.34 -2.85
C THR A 62 7.54 9.69 -2.43
N LEU A 63 8.53 8.92 -2.88
CA LEU A 63 9.95 9.23 -2.62
C LEU A 63 10.39 10.56 -3.23
N ASP A 64 9.77 10.96 -4.36
CA ASP A 64 10.21 12.09 -5.17
C ASP A 64 9.19 13.25 -5.18
N ASN A 65 7.93 12.99 -4.83
CA ASN A 65 6.83 13.93 -4.99
C ASN A 65 5.86 13.95 -3.81
N ALA A 66 5.17 15.08 -3.64
CA ALA A 66 4.01 15.22 -2.77
C ALA A 66 2.86 15.83 -3.57
N ILE A 67 1.73 15.13 -3.66
CA ILE A 67 0.58 15.51 -4.49
C ILE A 67 -0.63 15.68 -3.58
N ARG A 68 -1.24 16.85 -3.61
CA ARG A 68 -2.49 17.13 -2.90
C ARG A 68 -3.67 16.72 -3.77
N VAL A 69 -4.63 16.04 -3.14
CA VAL A 69 -5.87 15.59 -3.76
C VAL A 69 -7.01 16.07 -2.87
N GLN A 70 -7.96 16.81 -3.45
CA GLN A 70 -9.08 17.39 -2.72
C GLN A 70 -10.39 16.67 -3.00
N ALA A 71 -11.42 17.00 -2.23
CA ALA A 71 -12.75 16.42 -2.41
C ALA A 71 -13.23 16.50 -3.87
N GLY A 72 -13.78 15.41 -4.38
CA GLY A 72 -14.22 15.23 -5.77
C GLY A 72 -13.10 14.87 -6.76
N GLU A 73 -11.87 14.77 -6.30
CA GLU A 73 -10.71 14.34 -7.10
C GLU A 73 -10.28 12.92 -6.74
N ALA A 74 -9.45 12.35 -7.60
CA ALA A 74 -8.88 11.02 -7.39
C ALA A 74 -7.40 10.98 -7.74
N ILE A 75 -6.72 9.93 -7.32
CA ILE A 75 -5.34 9.65 -7.68
C ILE A 75 -5.16 8.14 -7.92
N PHE A 76 -4.44 7.82 -8.98
CA PHE A 76 -3.93 6.49 -9.26
C PHE A 76 -2.53 6.36 -8.68
N ILE A 77 -2.25 5.23 -8.04
CA ILE A 77 -0.93 4.84 -7.56
C ILE A 77 -0.60 3.49 -8.20
N ASN A 78 0.51 3.45 -8.91
CA ASN A 78 0.97 2.26 -9.62
C ASN A 78 1.53 1.22 -8.63
N LYS A 79 1.62 -0.03 -9.08
CA LYS A 79 2.26 -1.10 -8.31
C LYS A 79 3.71 -0.76 -7.97
N ASN A 80 4.19 -1.25 -6.84
CA ASN A 80 5.57 -1.09 -6.36
C ASN A 80 6.01 0.36 -6.10
N VAL A 81 5.09 1.31 -6.07
CA VAL A 81 5.38 2.69 -5.71
C VAL A 81 5.40 2.82 -4.18
N VAL A 82 6.53 3.27 -3.64
CA VAL A 82 6.61 3.61 -2.21
C VAL A 82 5.87 4.91 -1.98
N HIS A 83 4.82 4.86 -1.17
CA HIS A 83 3.94 6.00 -0.94
C HIS A 83 3.36 6.03 0.48
N MET A 84 2.85 7.19 0.86
CA MET A 84 2.10 7.42 2.09
C MET A 84 0.95 8.37 1.79
N VAL A 85 -0.19 8.13 2.42
CA VAL A 85 -1.34 9.03 2.38
C VAL A 85 -1.48 9.70 3.74
N SER A 86 -1.42 11.02 3.77
CA SER A 86 -1.62 11.83 4.97
C SER A 86 -2.76 12.80 4.80
N ARG A 87 -3.47 13.12 5.87
CA ARG A 87 -4.54 14.11 5.86
C ARG A 87 -4.01 15.53 6.03
N LEU A 88 -4.69 16.49 5.40
CA LEU A 88 -4.49 17.91 5.64
C LEU A 88 -5.79 18.50 6.25
N GLY A 89 -6.02 18.25 7.54
CA GLY A 89 -7.28 18.52 8.23
C GLY A 89 -8.20 17.32 8.26
N ASP A 90 -9.52 17.55 8.46
CA ASP A 90 -10.51 16.47 8.41
C ASP A 90 -10.68 15.98 6.98
N CYS A 91 -10.71 14.68 6.80
CA CYS A 91 -10.85 14.07 5.48
C CYS A 91 -11.67 12.76 5.53
N HIS A 92 -12.26 12.44 4.38
CA HIS A 92 -12.90 11.16 4.11
C HIS A 92 -12.56 10.72 2.69
N TYR A 93 -12.00 9.54 2.51
CA TYR A 93 -11.67 8.99 1.20
C TYR A 93 -11.82 7.47 1.15
N ASN A 94 -12.06 6.93 -0.04
CA ASN A 94 -12.00 5.50 -0.29
C ASN A 94 -10.73 5.16 -1.07
N SER A 95 -10.09 4.06 -0.68
CA SER A 95 -8.92 3.50 -1.33
C SER A 95 -9.26 2.13 -1.88
N PHE A 96 -9.16 1.95 -3.20
CA PHE A 96 -9.46 0.74 -3.94
C PHE A 96 -8.16 0.07 -4.35
N ILE A 97 -7.88 -1.11 -3.81
CA ILE A 97 -6.63 -1.85 -3.99
C ILE A 97 -6.93 -3.20 -4.63
N PHE A 98 -6.28 -3.51 -5.74
CA PHE A 98 -6.54 -4.73 -6.50
C PHE A 98 -5.35 -5.13 -7.37
N PRO A 99 -5.17 -6.44 -7.64
CA PRO A 99 -4.08 -6.92 -8.46
C PRO A 99 -4.27 -6.58 -9.95
N ALA A 100 -3.17 -6.28 -10.63
CA ALA A 100 -3.18 -5.89 -12.03
C ALA A 100 -3.81 -6.93 -12.97
N TYR A 101 -3.75 -8.21 -12.62
CA TYR A 101 -4.31 -9.28 -13.44
C TYR A 101 -5.85 -9.23 -13.57
N PHE A 102 -6.55 -8.50 -12.71
CA PHE A 102 -7.98 -8.25 -12.89
C PHE A 102 -8.29 -7.55 -14.21
N LEU A 103 -7.33 -6.78 -14.73
CA LEU A 103 -7.45 -6.02 -15.97
C LEU A 103 -6.92 -6.78 -17.19
N GLU A 104 -6.27 -7.91 -16.97
CA GLU A 104 -5.72 -8.75 -18.04
C GLU A 104 -6.72 -9.78 -18.56
N PHE A 105 -7.81 -10.03 -17.81
CA PHE A 105 -8.93 -10.94 -18.07
C PHE A 105 -8.55 -12.44 -18.05
N TYR A 106 -7.51 -12.86 -18.79
CA TYR A 106 -7.05 -14.24 -18.83
C TYR A 106 -5.59 -14.34 -19.31
N PRO A 107 -4.87 -15.42 -18.99
CA PRO A 107 -3.50 -15.64 -19.46
C PRO A 107 -3.39 -15.61 -20.99
N GLY A 108 -2.48 -14.78 -21.52
CA GLY A 108 -2.32 -14.62 -22.97
C GLY A 108 -3.31 -13.64 -23.62
N SER A 109 -4.11 -12.92 -22.82
CA SER A 109 -5.03 -11.89 -23.31
C SER A 109 -4.28 -10.76 -24.04
N PRO A 110 -4.81 -10.27 -25.19
CA PRO A 110 -4.28 -9.07 -25.84
C PRO A 110 -4.43 -7.81 -24.99
N ALA A 111 -5.27 -7.82 -23.95
CA ALA A 111 -5.40 -6.70 -23.02
C ALA A 111 -4.14 -6.48 -22.16
N LYS A 112 -3.33 -7.53 -21.96
CA LYS A 112 -2.13 -7.49 -21.12
C LYS A 112 -1.18 -6.35 -21.50
N ILE A 113 -0.92 -6.12 -22.78
CA ILE A 113 -0.04 -5.05 -23.23
C ILE A 113 -0.51 -3.66 -22.79
N PHE A 114 -1.83 -3.43 -22.71
CA PHE A 114 -2.40 -2.16 -22.27
C PHE A 114 -2.34 -1.97 -20.75
N VAL A 115 -2.14 -3.06 -20.01
CA VAL A 115 -1.87 -3.03 -18.57
C VAL A 115 -0.37 -2.81 -18.35
N GLU A 116 0.49 -3.61 -18.96
CA GLU A 116 1.94 -3.56 -18.80
C GLU A 116 2.54 -2.21 -19.22
N ASN A 117 2.05 -1.57 -20.28
CA ASN A 117 2.52 -0.24 -20.71
C ASN A 117 2.37 0.85 -19.65
N ILE A 118 1.44 0.70 -18.71
CA ILE A 118 1.30 1.61 -17.57
C ILE A 118 2.05 1.06 -16.37
N THR A 119 1.83 -0.22 -16.04
CA THR A 119 2.34 -0.80 -14.79
C THR A 119 3.85 -0.97 -14.77
N ALA A 120 4.49 -1.08 -15.93
CA ALA A 120 5.94 -1.13 -16.06
C ALA A 120 6.60 0.25 -16.25
N ASN A 121 5.82 1.31 -16.44
CA ASN A 121 6.35 2.64 -16.68
C ASN A 121 6.50 3.44 -15.38
N GLU A 122 7.73 3.66 -14.95
CA GLU A 122 8.03 4.36 -13.70
C GLU A 122 7.66 5.85 -13.69
N GLN A 123 7.58 6.48 -14.86
CA GLN A 123 7.11 7.86 -14.95
C GLN A 123 5.61 8.00 -14.68
N LEU A 124 4.88 6.87 -14.71
CA LEU A 124 3.49 6.75 -14.34
C LEU A 124 3.32 6.17 -12.92
N SER A 125 4.23 6.48 -12.02
CA SER A 125 4.17 6.03 -10.62
C SER A 125 2.88 6.49 -9.92
N VAL A 126 2.49 7.74 -10.14
CA VAL A 126 1.24 8.33 -9.62
C VAL A 126 0.62 9.24 -10.67
N PHE A 127 -0.72 9.29 -10.70
CA PHE A 127 -1.44 10.18 -11.61
C PHE A 127 -2.71 10.74 -10.94
N ARG A 128 -2.80 12.09 -10.82
CA ARG A 128 -3.96 12.76 -10.22
C ARG A 128 -5.03 13.03 -11.28
N PHE A 129 -6.28 12.76 -10.93
CA PHE A 129 -7.47 13.09 -11.71
C PHE A 129 -8.14 14.32 -11.10
N SER A 130 -8.01 15.46 -11.80
CA SER A 130 -8.56 16.75 -11.38
C SER A 130 -9.94 16.97 -11.99
N SER A 131 -10.85 17.58 -11.24
CA SER A 131 -12.18 17.96 -11.71
C SER A 131 -12.19 18.99 -12.88
N LEU A 132 -11.03 19.54 -13.21
CA LEU A 132 -10.87 20.52 -14.30
C LEU A 132 -10.77 19.90 -15.71
N VAL A 133 -10.57 18.58 -15.79
CA VAL A 133 -10.37 17.84 -17.04
C VAL A 133 -11.55 16.90 -17.28
N ASP A 134 -12.17 16.95 -18.44
CA ASP A 134 -13.44 16.25 -18.67
C ASP A 134 -13.36 14.74 -18.50
N TRP A 135 -12.37 14.07 -19.10
CA TRP A 135 -12.23 12.61 -18.94
C TRP A 135 -11.86 12.19 -17.49
N HIS A 136 -11.31 13.11 -16.69
CA HIS A 136 -11.09 12.86 -15.26
C HIS A 136 -12.42 12.80 -14.49
N LYS A 137 -13.44 13.56 -14.93
CA LYS A 137 -14.80 13.47 -14.36
C LYS A 137 -15.39 12.10 -14.60
N ASP A 138 -15.19 11.52 -15.81
CA ASP A 138 -15.66 10.17 -16.11
C ASP A 138 -15.00 9.14 -15.17
N MET A 139 -13.71 9.31 -14.84
CA MET A 139 -13.01 8.48 -13.86
C MET A 139 -13.64 8.59 -12.47
N THR A 140 -13.93 9.82 -12.01
CA THR A 140 -14.51 10.03 -10.68
C THR A 140 -15.94 9.50 -10.58
N VAL A 141 -16.74 9.55 -11.66
CA VAL A 141 -18.07 8.93 -11.71
C VAL A 141 -17.98 7.42 -11.49
N ILE A 142 -17.05 6.73 -12.15
CA ILE A 142 -16.87 5.28 -11.95
C ILE A 142 -16.40 4.98 -10.52
N LEU A 143 -15.49 5.78 -9.95
CA LEU A 143 -15.05 5.60 -8.57
C LEU A 143 -16.21 5.80 -7.58
N GLN A 144 -17.12 6.74 -7.82
CA GLN A 144 -18.35 6.90 -7.04
C GLN A 144 -19.25 5.66 -7.15
N GLN A 145 -19.39 5.09 -8.34
CA GLN A 145 -20.14 3.84 -8.53
C GLN A 145 -19.50 2.68 -7.74
N LEU A 146 -18.18 2.57 -7.72
CA LEU A 146 -17.48 1.59 -6.89
C LEU A 146 -17.73 1.78 -5.39
N VAL A 147 -17.84 3.04 -4.90
CA VAL A 147 -18.24 3.33 -3.52
C VAL A 147 -19.65 2.79 -3.25
N GLU A 148 -20.60 3.01 -4.16
CA GLU A 148 -21.98 2.52 -3.98
C GLU A 148 -22.07 0.99 -4.07
N ILE A 149 -21.30 0.36 -4.95
CA ILE A 149 -21.21 -1.12 -5.04
C ILE A 149 -20.65 -1.69 -3.72
N GLU A 150 -19.63 -1.05 -3.13
CA GLU A 150 -19.07 -1.48 -1.84
C GLU A 150 -20.09 -1.38 -0.69
N ARG A 151 -20.91 -0.32 -0.68
CA ARG A 151 -21.97 -0.12 0.32
C ARG A 151 -23.13 -1.10 0.18
N ASN A 152 -23.47 -1.45 -1.05
CA ASN A 152 -24.67 -2.22 -1.40
C ASN A 152 -24.30 -3.56 -2.04
N LYS A 153 -23.43 -4.33 -1.41
CA LYS A 153 -22.93 -5.62 -1.95
C LYS A 153 -24.09 -6.55 -2.34
N THR A 154 -24.24 -6.76 -3.65
CA THR A 154 -25.22 -7.67 -4.24
C THR A 154 -24.64 -9.08 -4.41
N ALA A 155 -25.45 -10.04 -4.86
CA ALA A 155 -24.95 -11.35 -5.28
C ALA A 155 -23.97 -11.26 -6.49
N PHE A 156 -23.99 -10.15 -7.22
CA PHE A 156 -23.14 -9.90 -8.39
C PHE A 156 -21.94 -9.00 -8.07
N TYR A 157 -21.68 -8.71 -6.81
CA TYR A 157 -20.68 -7.75 -6.34
C TYR A 157 -19.32 -7.87 -7.06
N ALA A 158 -18.74 -9.07 -7.11
CA ALA A 158 -17.44 -9.27 -7.76
C ALA A 158 -17.48 -8.94 -9.25
N TYR A 159 -18.58 -9.30 -9.93
CA TYR A 159 -18.75 -9.02 -11.34
C TYR A 159 -18.92 -7.53 -11.61
N GLU A 160 -19.74 -6.85 -10.81
CA GLU A 160 -19.96 -5.41 -10.89
C GLU A 160 -18.64 -4.64 -10.68
N VAL A 161 -17.84 -5.03 -9.69
CA VAL A 161 -16.51 -4.44 -9.44
C VAL A 161 -15.59 -4.62 -10.65
N LEU A 162 -15.49 -5.83 -11.21
CA LEU A 162 -14.61 -6.10 -12.35
C LEU A 162 -15.01 -5.30 -13.59
N VAL A 163 -16.30 -5.13 -13.84
CA VAL A 163 -16.82 -4.30 -14.94
C VAL A 163 -16.40 -2.84 -14.75
N GLN A 164 -16.58 -2.29 -13.54
CA GLN A 164 -16.20 -0.91 -13.24
C GLN A 164 -14.69 -0.67 -13.29
N LEU A 165 -13.89 -1.58 -12.76
CA LEU A 165 -12.43 -1.49 -12.84
C LEU A 165 -11.94 -1.54 -14.29
N SER A 166 -12.54 -2.40 -15.12
CA SER A 166 -12.22 -2.49 -16.55
C SER A 166 -12.60 -1.21 -17.29
N ALA A 167 -13.77 -0.62 -17.00
CA ALA A 167 -14.21 0.65 -17.58
C ALA A 167 -13.28 1.81 -17.15
N LEU A 168 -12.94 1.89 -15.86
CA LEU A 168 -12.02 2.85 -15.30
C LEU A 168 -10.65 2.81 -16.02
N TRP A 169 -10.10 1.58 -16.15
CA TRP A 169 -8.82 1.38 -16.83
C TRP A 169 -8.88 1.75 -18.31
N LEU A 170 -9.95 1.39 -19.00
CA LEU A 170 -10.12 1.71 -20.41
C LEU A 170 -10.17 3.21 -20.66
N ILE A 171 -10.89 3.98 -19.82
CA ILE A 171 -10.94 5.46 -19.91
C ILE A 171 -9.53 6.01 -19.69
N MET A 172 -8.84 5.60 -18.62
CA MET A 172 -7.48 6.05 -18.34
C MET A 172 -6.56 5.74 -19.51
N ARG A 173 -6.59 4.50 -20.03
CA ARG A 173 -5.70 4.05 -21.10
C ARG A 173 -5.91 4.77 -22.43
N LYS A 174 -7.15 5.19 -22.73
CA LYS A 174 -7.47 5.95 -23.96
C LYS A 174 -6.97 7.39 -23.91
N ASN A 175 -6.89 7.96 -22.73
CA ASN A 175 -6.66 9.40 -22.57
C ASN A 175 -5.26 9.74 -22.00
N ILE A 176 -4.63 8.81 -21.28
CA ILE A 176 -3.29 9.07 -20.73
C ILE A 176 -2.23 8.97 -21.82
N THR A 177 -1.40 9.99 -21.92
CA THR A 177 -0.19 9.92 -22.75
C THR A 177 0.86 9.13 -21.98
N ILE A 178 1.33 8.02 -22.57
CA ILE A 178 2.40 7.23 -21.98
C ILE A 178 3.72 7.93 -22.26
N PRO A 179 4.44 8.42 -21.22
CA PRO A 179 5.78 8.96 -21.43
C PRO A 179 6.71 7.89 -22.02
N PRO A 180 7.72 8.29 -22.79
CA PRO A 180 8.77 7.35 -23.16
C PRO A 180 9.42 6.77 -21.90
N GLU A 181 9.91 5.53 -21.98
CA GLU A 181 10.61 4.93 -20.85
C GLU A 181 11.75 5.83 -20.39
N GLY A 182 11.63 6.35 -19.17
CA GLY A 182 12.67 7.16 -18.52
C GLY A 182 13.80 6.26 -18.01
N LYS A 183 14.96 6.85 -17.75
CA LYS A 183 15.98 6.13 -16.98
C LYS A 183 15.47 5.96 -15.56
N GLU A 184 15.27 4.72 -15.17
CA GLU A 184 14.89 4.32 -13.82
C GLU A 184 15.83 4.97 -12.78
N SER A 185 15.27 5.51 -11.71
CA SER A 185 16.06 5.99 -10.60
C SER A 185 16.85 4.83 -9.99
N VAL A 186 18.17 4.89 -10.08
CA VAL A 186 19.05 3.85 -9.52
C VAL A 186 18.77 3.62 -8.03
N VAL A 187 18.36 4.67 -7.31
CA VAL A 187 18.00 4.58 -5.89
C VAL A 187 16.69 3.80 -5.72
N ASN A 188 15.69 4.06 -6.55
CA ASN A 188 14.40 3.35 -6.49
C ASN A 188 14.58 1.87 -6.79
N LEU A 189 15.30 1.50 -7.84
CA LEU A 189 15.64 0.11 -8.16
C LEU A 189 16.35 -0.62 -7.01
N ARG A 190 17.30 0.06 -6.38
CA ARG A 190 18.02 -0.49 -5.22
C ARG A 190 17.07 -0.70 -4.05
N MET A 191 16.24 0.30 -3.74
CA MET A 191 15.26 0.21 -2.67
C MET A 191 14.26 -0.93 -2.91
N GLN A 192 13.70 -1.05 -4.09
CA GLN A 192 12.77 -2.14 -4.43
C GLN A 192 13.41 -3.53 -4.20
N LYS A 193 14.67 -3.74 -4.64
CA LYS A 193 15.39 -5.00 -4.40
C LYS A 193 15.58 -5.30 -2.92
N ILE A 194 15.94 -4.28 -2.14
CA ILE A 194 16.15 -4.42 -0.70
C ILE A 194 14.82 -4.70 0.02
N LEU A 195 13.77 -3.97 -0.33
CA LEU A 195 12.45 -4.14 0.28
C LEU A 195 11.86 -5.51 -0.05
N ARG A 196 11.99 -5.99 -1.29
CA ARG A 196 11.59 -7.35 -1.68
C ARG A 196 12.36 -8.41 -0.89
N TYR A 197 13.67 -8.25 -0.73
CA TYR A 197 14.47 -9.16 0.08
C TYR A 197 13.98 -9.21 1.54
N ILE A 198 13.65 -8.06 2.13
CA ILE A 198 13.07 -8.00 3.48
C ILE A 198 11.74 -8.76 3.52
N GLU A 199 10.88 -8.57 2.53
CA GLU A 199 9.57 -9.21 2.44
C GLU A 199 9.69 -10.74 2.37
N GLU A 200 10.60 -11.25 1.56
CA GLU A 200 10.83 -12.68 1.39
C GLU A 200 11.49 -13.34 2.60
N HIS A 201 12.27 -12.59 3.39
CA HIS A 201 13.14 -13.13 4.45
C HIS A 201 12.90 -12.52 5.84
N TYR A 202 11.87 -11.69 6.06
CA TYR A 202 11.69 -10.93 7.32
C TYR A 202 11.69 -11.78 8.58
N ALA A 203 11.25 -13.04 8.50
CA ALA A 203 11.24 -13.98 9.62
C ALA A 203 12.66 -14.46 10.01
N GLU A 204 13.63 -14.32 9.11
CA GLU A 204 15.01 -14.78 9.28
C GLU A 204 15.89 -13.74 9.98
N ASP A 205 17.13 -14.10 10.28
CA ASP A 205 18.12 -13.21 10.88
C ASP A 205 18.82 -12.34 9.81
N ILE A 206 18.12 -11.35 9.31
CA ILE A 206 18.62 -10.46 8.26
C ILE A 206 19.65 -9.49 8.83
N THR A 207 20.82 -9.43 8.19
CA THR A 207 21.87 -8.46 8.50
C THR A 207 21.92 -7.33 7.47
N LEU A 208 22.58 -6.21 7.80
CA LEU A 208 22.83 -5.14 6.83
C LEU A 208 23.69 -5.63 5.64
N ALA A 209 24.50 -6.68 5.85
CA ALA A 209 25.28 -7.29 4.77
C ALA A 209 24.36 -7.99 3.75
N ASP A 210 23.35 -8.71 4.20
CA ASP A 210 22.40 -9.40 3.34
C ASP A 210 21.60 -8.40 2.53
N LEU A 211 21.08 -7.34 3.17
CA LEU A 211 20.38 -6.25 2.50
C LEU A 211 21.23 -5.54 1.45
N SER A 212 22.49 -5.25 1.77
CA SER A 212 23.38 -4.60 0.80
C SER A 212 23.72 -5.51 -0.38
N LYS A 213 23.88 -6.82 -0.13
CA LYS A 213 24.12 -7.83 -1.16
C LYS A 213 22.92 -8.00 -2.11
N SER A 214 21.69 -7.96 -1.61
CA SER A 214 20.47 -8.11 -2.42
C SER A 214 20.38 -7.05 -3.54
N ALA A 215 20.92 -5.87 -3.31
CA ALA A 215 20.95 -4.78 -4.29
C ALA A 215 22.32 -4.55 -4.94
N ASN A 216 23.32 -5.41 -4.68
CA ASN A 216 24.69 -5.26 -5.16
C ASN A 216 25.35 -3.91 -4.81
N ILE A 217 25.19 -3.45 -3.56
CA ILE A 217 25.73 -2.19 -3.06
C ILE A 217 26.52 -2.38 -1.76
N SER A 218 27.25 -1.33 -1.33
CA SER A 218 27.91 -1.35 -0.03
C SER A 218 26.90 -1.17 1.12
N LYS A 219 27.28 -1.60 2.34
CA LYS A 219 26.49 -1.37 3.56
C LYS A 219 26.19 0.11 3.81
N SER A 220 27.18 0.98 3.54
CA SER A 220 27.03 2.43 3.66
C SER A 220 25.99 2.95 2.67
N GLU A 221 26.04 2.51 1.42
CA GLU A 221 25.08 2.89 0.38
C GLU A 221 23.68 2.37 0.70
N CYS A 222 23.55 1.14 1.21
CA CYS A 222 22.26 0.60 1.67
C CYS A 222 21.66 1.49 2.76
N SER A 223 22.43 1.84 3.79
CA SER A 223 21.96 2.76 4.85
C SER A 223 21.60 4.14 4.30
N ARG A 224 22.36 4.64 3.31
CA ARG A 224 22.09 5.92 2.64
C ARG A 224 20.79 5.87 1.85
N CYS A 225 20.53 4.78 1.11
CA CYS A 225 19.26 4.59 0.40
C CYS A 225 18.07 4.65 1.37
N PHE A 226 18.11 3.90 2.49
CA PHE A 226 17.05 3.97 3.51
C PHE A 226 16.87 5.38 4.09
N LYS A 227 17.97 6.08 4.36
CA LYS A 227 17.89 7.44 4.91
C LYS A 227 17.30 8.43 3.92
N LEU A 228 17.72 8.38 2.65
CA LEU A 228 17.24 9.29 1.62
C LEU A 228 15.78 8.99 1.20
N SER A 229 15.48 7.71 0.98
CA SER A 229 14.17 7.31 0.44
C SER A 229 13.09 7.24 1.52
N LEU A 230 13.42 6.71 2.70
CA LEU A 230 12.44 6.39 3.74
C LEU A 230 12.68 7.13 5.07
N ASN A 231 13.69 8.01 5.14
CA ASN A 231 14.12 8.71 6.35
C ASN A 231 14.28 7.81 7.59
N THR A 232 14.58 6.53 7.40
CA THR A 232 14.69 5.51 8.46
C THR A 232 16.00 4.73 8.35
N THR A 233 16.17 3.70 9.19
CA THR A 233 17.27 2.75 9.09
C THR A 233 16.76 1.37 8.64
N PRO A 234 17.61 0.53 7.98
CA PRO A 234 17.22 -0.81 7.56
C PRO A 234 16.66 -1.66 8.70
N TYR A 235 17.29 -1.61 9.89
CA TYR A 235 16.85 -2.37 11.05
C TYR A 235 15.50 -1.89 11.59
N LYS A 236 15.28 -0.57 11.65
CA LYS A 236 14.01 -0.01 12.10
C LYS A 236 12.89 -0.42 11.14
N TYR A 237 13.11 -0.31 9.83
CA TYR A 237 12.15 -0.76 8.81
C TYR A 237 11.81 -2.25 8.97
N LEU A 238 12.82 -3.13 9.08
CA LEU A 238 12.60 -4.57 9.30
C LEU A 238 11.78 -4.85 10.55
N THR A 239 12.07 -4.14 11.66
CA THR A 239 11.31 -4.30 12.90
C THR A 239 9.84 -3.93 12.71
N GLU A 240 9.57 -2.83 12.03
CA GLU A 240 8.21 -2.36 11.75
C GLU A 240 7.46 -3.27 10.79
N TYR A 241 8.15 -3.80 9.78
CA TYR A 241 7.60 -4.81 8.89
C TYR A 241 7.15 -6.07 9.68
N ARG A 242 8.01 -6.59 10.53
CA ARG A 242 7.70 -7.72 11.43
C ARG A 242 6.49 -7.47 12.33
N LEU A 243 6.38 -6.25 12.88
CA LEU A 243 5.24 -5.86 13.70
C LEU A 243 3.93 -5.80 12.91
N SER A 244 3.99 -5.36 11.66
CA SER A 244 2.83 -5.35 10.76
C SER A 244 2.35 -6.78 10.47
N MET A 245 3.27 -7.69 10.14
CA MET A 245 2.95 -9.11 9.92
C MET A 245 2.39 -9.77 11.19
N ALA A 246 2.97 -9.44 12.36
CA ALA A 246 2.44 -9.93 13.63
C ALA A 246 1.02 -9.40 13.91
N ALA A 247 0.74 -8.14 13.61
CA ALA A 247 -0.60 -7.56 13.77
C ALA A 247 -1.63 -8.28 12.90
N GLN A 248 -1.27 -8.63 11.66
CA GLN A 248 -2.11 -9.43 10.77
C GLN A 248 -2.36 -10.83 11.34
N LEU A 249 -1.31 -11.56 11.76
CA LEU A 249 -1.44 -12.90 12.32
C LEU A 249 -2.25 -12.93 13.62
N LEU A 250 -2.12 -11.89 14.45
CA LEU A 250 -2.92 -11.75 15.67
C LEU A 250 -4.43 -11.64 15.38
N LYS A 251 -4.81 -11.12 14.22
CA LYS A 251 -6.20 -10.97 13.80
C LYS A 251 -6.74 -12.20 13.09
N THR A 252 -5.93 -12.82 12.25
CA THR A 252 -6.36 -13.88 11.33
C THR A 252 -6.18 -15.29 11.90
N THR A 253 -5.46 -15.44 13.04
CA THR A 253 -5.16 -16.74 13.62
C THR A 253 -5.44 -16.78 15.11
N ILE A 254 -5.60 -18.02 15.64
CA ILE A 254 -5.69 -18.30 17.08
C ILE A 254 -4.35 -18.67 17.69
N GLU A 255 -3.27 -18.62 16.91
CA GLU A 255 -1.92 -18.97 17.33
C GLU A 255 -1.50 -18.22 18.61
N PRO A 256 -0.79 -18.87 19.55
CA PRO A 256 -0.24 -18.19 20.73
C PRO A 256 0.62 -16.99 20.35
N VAL A 257 0.50 -15.90 21.11
CA VAL A 257 1.25 -14.67 20.88
C VAL A 257 2.77 -14.90 20.79
N GLY A 258 3.28 -15.85 21.60
CA GLY A 258 4.71 -16.23 21.55
C GLY A 258 5.12 -16.89 20.23
N ASN A 259 4.25 -17.75 19.68
CA ASN A 259 4.48 -18.39 18.38
C ASN A 259 4.48 -17.34 17.26
N ILE A 260 3.52 -16.41 17.29
CA ILE A 260 3.46 -15.31 16.33
C ILE A 260 4.73 -14.44 16.41
N ALA A 261 5.17 -14.07 17.62
CA ALA A 261 6.41 -13.30 17.77
C ALA A 261 7.61 -14.02 17.16
N ALA A 262 7.73 -15.32 17.40
CA ALA A 262 8.81 -16.14 16.83
C ALA A 262 8.70 -16.28 15.30
N SER A 263 7.50 -16.53 14.78
CA SER A 263 7.27 -16.72 13.34
C SER A 263 7.53 -15.46 12.51
N VAL A 264 7.44 -14.27 13.11
CA VAL A 264 7.80 -13.02 12.45
C VAL A 264 9.23 -12.56 12.75
N GLY A 265 10.07 -13.39 13.38
CA GLY A 265 11.50 -13.15 13.55
C GLY A 265 11.91 -12.41 14.82
N PHE A 266 11.03 -12.30 15.85
CA PHE A 266 11.43 -11.79 17.16
C PHE A 266 11.99 -12.92 18.03
N ARG A 267 13.23 -12.77 18.49
CA ARG A 267 13.88 -13.76 19.36
C ARG A 267 13.45 -13.65 20.83
N GLN A 268 13.00 -12.47 21.27
CA GLN A 268 12.63 -12.21 22.65
C GLN A 268 11.22 -11.63 22.75
N MET A 269 10.37 -12.30 23.50
CA MET A 269 8.97 -11.92 23.71
C MET A 269 8.82 -10.56 24.38
N SER A 270 9.71 -10.21 25.31
CA SER A 270 9.73 -8.91 25.97
C SER A 270 10.02 -7.76 25.01
N HIS A 271 10.97 -7.95 24.09
CA HIS A 271 11.28 -6.98 23.03
C HIS A 271 10.10 -6.83 22.05
N PHE A 272 9.53 -7.95 21.60
CA PHE A 272 8.31 -7.94 20.77
C PHE A 272 7.17 -7.14 21.43
N GLY A 273 6.82 -7.50 22.68
CA GLY A 273 5.71 -6.87 23.39
C GLY A 273 5.91 -5.36 23.58
N LYS A 274 7.17 -4.93 23.86
CA LYS A 274 7.52 -3.50 23.96
C LYS A 274 7.33 -2.79 22.63
N CYS A 275 7.98 -3.27 21.56
CA CYS A 275 7.90 -2.66 20.23
C CYS A 275 6.45 -2.64 19.70
N PHE A 276 5.70 -3.74 19.91
CA PHE A 276 4.31 -3.82 19.49
C PHE A 276 3.42 -2.80 20.19
N ARG A 277 3.61 -2.61 21.50
CA ARG A 277 2.86 -1.59 22.27
C ARG A 277 3.24 -0.17 21.86
N GLU A 278 4.53 0.10 21.67
CA GLU A 278 5.02 1.40 21.18
C GLU A 278 4.40 1.77 19.84
N LYS A 279 4.23 0.76 18.96
CA LYS A 279 3.68 0.93 17.61
C LYS A 279 2.16 1.06 17.58
N THR A 280 1.44 0.18 18.29
CA THR A 280 -0.02 0.04 18.17
C THR A 280 -0.80 0.70 19.32
N GLY A 281 -0.12 1.11 20.37
CA GLY A 281 -0.74 1.59 21.62
C GLY A 281 -1.25 0.47 22.53
N TYR A 282 -1.26 -0.80 22.07
CA TYR A 282 -1.85 -1.94 22.78
C TYR A 282 -0.86 -3.09 22.95
N SER A 283 -1.06 -3.91 24.00
CA SER A 283 -0.33 -5.17 24.06
C SER A 283 -0.82 -6.12 22.93
N PRO A 284 0.01 -7.08 22.47
CA PRO A 284 -0.42 -8.03 21.45
C PRO A 284 -1.71 -8.79 21.82
N LYS A 285 -1.87 -9.14 23.10
CA LYS A 285 -3.08 -9.81 23.60
C LYS A 285 -4.30 -8.88 23.52
N ALA A 286 -4.19 -7.65 24.05
CA ALA A 286 -5.28 -6.67 23.98
C ALA A 286 -5.65 -6.32 22.53
N TYR A 287 -4.66 -6.24 21.64
CA TYR A 287 -4.87 -5.98 20.22
C TYR A 287 -5.71 -7.07 19.53
N ARG A 288 -5.48 -8.35 19.87
CA ARG A 288 -6.29 -9.48 19.41
C ARG A 288 -7.73 -9.42 19.93
N GLU A 289 -7.90 -9.07 21.21
CA GLU A 289 -9.21 -9.06 21.88
C GLU A 289 -10.11 -7.90 21.42
N MET A 290 -9.55 -6.80 20.94
CA MET A 290 -10.31 -5.61 20.52
C MET A 290 -11.24 -5.84 19.31
N GLU A 291 -11.04 -6.87 18.50
CA GLU A 291 -11.87 -7.17 17.31
C GLU A 291 -12.84 -8.33 17.52
N ASN A 292 -12.77 -9.01 18.67
CA ASN A 292 -13.73 -10.06 19.03
C ASN A 292 -14.95 -9.52 19.80
N THR A 293 -15.09 -8.19 19.88
CA THR A 293 -16.30 -7.57 20.44
C THR A 293 -17.20 -7.15 19.28
N PRO A 294 -18.43 -7.71 19.20
CA PRO A 294 -19.38 -7.48 18.10
C PRO A 294 -19.82 -6.02 17.97
#